data_14b978906348f1cef4ead3dcb2c9ef22
#
_entry.id   14b978906348f1cef4ead3dcb2c9ef22
#
_cell.length_a   1.000
_cell.length_b   1.000
_cell.length_c   1.000
_cell.angle_alpha   90.00
_cell.angle_beta   90.00
_cell.angle_gamma   90.00
#
_symmetry.space_group_name_H-M   'P 1'
#
loop_
_entity.id
_entity.type
_entity.pdbx_description
1 polymer ?
#
loop_
_entity_poly.entity_id
_entity_poly.type
_entity_poly.pdbx_seq_one_letter_code
_entity_poly.pdbx_strand_id
1 'polypeptide(L)'
;MDDCCASKASDLERLARQAEQRRVLVVVLALNAAMFLVEFTAGLIAGSAALMADSADMFGDASVYALSLYALDRSHRWKAGATMAKGLFILALGVAVLVEIGVKLQTGVPPRSTLMLIFGGLALAANLLCLRLIAKQLPLLPSR
;
A
#
# COMPACT_ATOMS: atom_id res chain seq x y z
N MET A 1 -16.06 -43.82 1.49
CA MET A 1 -15.65 -43.21 2.79
C MET A 1 -14.48 -42.24 2.61
N ASP A 2 -13.75 -42.37 1.52
CA ASP A 2 -12.56 -41.54 1.17
C ASP A 2 -12.89 -40.14 0.69
N ASP A 3 -14.03 -39.94 0.02
CA ASP A 3 -14.43 -38.64 -0.51
C ASP A 3 -14.70 -37.56 0.59
N CYS A 4 -15.21 -38.00 1.73
CA CYS A 4 -15.50 -37.10 2.85
C CYS A 4 -14.21 -36.58 3.54
N CYS A 5 -13.19 -37.43 3.60
CA CYS A 5 -11.87 -37.02 4.17
C CYS A 5 -11.10 -36.12 3.22
N ALA A 6 -11.16 -36.38 1.91
CA ALA A 6 -10.55 -35.56 0.87
C ALA A 6 -11.21 -34.17 0.81
N SER A 7 -12.53 -34.08 0.92
CA SER A 7 -13.27 -32.80 0.97
C SER A 7 -12.88 -31.99 2.21
N LYS A 8 -12.81 -32.61 3.39
CA LYS A 8 -12.38 -31.91 4.62
C LYS A 8 -10.92 -31.45 4.56
N ALA A 9 -10.04 -32.23 3.97
CA ALA A 9 -8.63 -31.84 3.79
C ALA A 9 -8.52 -30.61 2.87
N SER A 10 -9.25 -30.57 1.76
CA SER A 10 -9.27 -29.43 0.84
C SER A 10 -9.86 -28.18 1.49
N ASP A 11 -10.88 -28.30 2.34
CA ASP A 11 -11.46 -27.18 3.06
C ASP A 11 -10.49 -26.62 4.11
N LEU A 12 -9.76 -27.47 4.84
CA LEU A 12 -8.73 -27.05 5.78
C LEU A 12 -7.57 -26.33 5.10
N GLU A 13 -7.11 -26.81 3.93
CA GLU A 13 -6.10 -26.13 3.15
C GLU A 13 -6.56 -24.75 2.67
N ARG A 14 -7.82 -24.64 2.21
CA ARG A 14 -8.41 -23.36 1.82
C ARG A 14 -8.44 -22.36 2.98
N LEU A 15 -8.88 -22.79 4.15
CA LEU A 15 -8.92 -21.96 5.36
C LEU A 15 -7.53 -21.54 5.79
N ALA A 16 -6.54 -22.43 5.75
CA ALA A 16 -5.15 -22.12 6.08
C ALA A 16 -4.58 -21.08 5.12
N ARG A 17 -4.80 -21.19 3.80
CA ARG A 17 -4.38 -20.20 2.80
C ARG A 17 -5.05 -18.85 3.00
N GLN A 18 -6.34 -18.81 3.32
CA GLN A 18 -7.06 -17.57 3.62
C GLN A 18 -6.52 -16.89 4.87
N ALA A 19 -6.20 -17.64 5.92
CA ALA A 19 -5.62 -17.10 7.14
C ALA A 19 -4.23 -16.49 6.88
N GLU A 20 -3.40 -17.14 6.06
CA GLU A 20 -2.08 -16.65 5.70
C GLU A 20 -2.16 -15.37 4.85
N GLN A 21 -3.03 -15.33 3.84
CA GLN A 21 -3.29 -14.13 3.04
C GLN A 21 -3.76 -12.96 3.90
N ARG A 22 -4.69 -13.21 4.81
CA ARG A 22 -5.17 -12.20 5.74
C ARG A 22 -4.05 -11.65 6.63
N ARG A 23 -3.18 -12.51 7.12
CA ARG A 23 -2.03 -12.11 7.95
C ARG A 23 -1.08 -11.17 7.17
N VAL A 24 -0.74 -11.52 5.94
CA VAL A 24 0.12 -10.68 5.10
C VAL A 24 -0.53 -9.34 4.80
N LEU A 25 -1.82 -9.31 4.45
CA LEU A 25 -2.55 -8.05 4.22
C LEU A 25 -2.57 -7.16 5.46
N VAL A 26 -2.73 -7.73 6.66
CA VAL A 26 -2.69 -6.96 7.92
C VAL A 26 -1.29 -6.38 8.16
N VAL A 27 -0.24 -7.16 7.93
CA VAL A 27 1.15 -6.68 8.10
C VAL A 27 1.46 -5.55 7.13
N VAL A 28 1.09 -5.71 5.86
CA VAL A 28 1.31 -4.69 4.83
C VAL A 28 0.48 -3.43 5.11
N LEU A 29 -0.76 -3.57 5.56
CA LEU A 29 -1.60 -2.47 6.02
C LEU A 29 -0.93 -1.71 7.18
N ALA A 30 -0.47 -2.43 8.19
CA ALA A 30 0.17 -1.83 9.36
C ALA A 30 1.46 -1.08 9.00
N LEU A 31 2.27 -1.64 8.10
CA LEU A 31 3.49 -1.00 7.60
C LEU A 31 3.18 0.31 6.85
N ASN A 32 2.23 0.28 5.92
CA ASN A 32 1.85 1.48 5.16
C ASN A 32 1.21 2.54 6.07
N ALA A 33 0.37 2.14 7.02
CA ALA A 33 -0.22 3.07 7.97
C ALA A 33 0.83 3.72 8.89
N ALA A 34 1.81 2.95 9.37
CA ALA A 34 2.91 3.47 10.17
C ALA A 34 3.79 4.43 9.37
N MET A 35 4.16 4.07 8.14
CA MET A 35 4.95 4.93 7.25
C MET A 35 4.20 6.21 6.89
N PHE A 36 2.90 6.13 6.62
CA PHE A 36 2.05 7.32 6.43
C PHE A 36 2.20 8.30 7.58
N LEU A 37 2.06 7.84 8.82
CA LEU A 37 2.17 8.72 10.00
C LEU A 37 3.57 9.35 10.13
N VAL A 38 4.62 8.57 9.91
CA VAL A 38 6.01 9.03 9.99
C VAL A 38 6.30 10.07 8.92
N GLU A 39 5.95 9.78 7.67
CA GLU A 39 6.24 10.67 6.54
C GLU A 39 5.36 11.93 6.55
N PHE A 40 4.09 11.79 6.92
CA PHE A 40 3.20 12.93 7.04
C PHE A 40 3.69 13.92 8.12
N THR A 41 4.06 13.43 9.30
CA THR A 41 4.60 14.27 10.36
C THR A 41 5.94 14.89 9.96
N ALA A 42 6.84 14.12 9.35
CA ALA A 42 8.11 14.61 8.85
C ALA A 42 7.91 15.65 7.73
N GLY A 43 6.96 15.43 6.84
CA GLY A 43 6.59 16.36 5.77
C GLY A 43 6.09 17.70 6.29
N LEU A 44 5.24 17.68 7.33
CA LEU A 44 4.76 18.87 8.01
C LEU A 44 5.92 19.65 8.67
N ILE A 45 6.78 18.96 9.42
CA ILE A 45 7.90 19.58 10.13
C ILE A 45 8.93 20.15 9.14
N ALA A 46 9.21 19.44 8.06
CA ALA A 46 10.18 19.84 7.05
C ALA A 46 9.62 20.82 6.02
N GLY A 47 8.31 21.08 5.99
CA GLY A 47 7.65 21.85 4.95
C GLY A 47 7.87 21.24 3.56
N SER A 48 7.95 19.89 3.47
CA SER A 48 8.26 19.16 2.25
C SER A 48 7.01 18.55 1.64
N ALA A 49 6.54 19.10 0.52
CA ALA A 49 5.42 18.53 -0.21
C ALA A 49 5.74 17.19 -0.84
N ALA A 50 6.99 16.93 -1.17
CA ALA A 50 7.37 15.60 -1.67
C ALA A 50 7.13 14.52 -0.61
N LEU A 51 7.51 14.75 0.67
CA LEU A 51 7.21 13.85 1.78
C LEU A 51 5.70 13.73 2.04
N MET A 52 4.97 14.83 1.92
CA MET A 52 3.51 14.80 2.06
C MET A 52 2.84 14.00 0.93
N ALA A 53 3.34 14.12 -0.30
CA ALA A 53 2.84 13.33 -1.43
C ALA A 53 3.15 11.84 -1.26
N ASP A 54 4.35 11.51 -0.78
CA ASP A 54 4.76 10.13 -0.49
C ASP A 54 3.90 9.52 0.64
N SER A 55 3.67 10.29 1.71
CA SER A 55 2.75 9.89 2.79
C SER A 55 1.33 9.62 2.28
N ALA A 56 0.85 10.41 1.34
CA ALA A 56 -0.48 10.22 0.78
C ALA A 56 -0.57 8.95 -0.09
N ASP A 57 0.51 8.54 -0.76
CA ASP A 57 0.58 7.24 -1.44
C ASP A 57 0.52 6.08 -0.44
N MET A 58 1.27 6.17 0.68
CA MET A 58 1.19 5.20 1.78
C MET A 58 -0.23 5.09 2.36
N PHE A 59 -0.93 6.21 2.50
CA PHE A 59 -2.33 6.23 2.91
C PHE A 59 -3.25 5.56 1.89
N GLY A 60 -3.02 5.83 0.61
CA GLY A 60 -3.74 5.18 -0.49
C GLY A 60 -3.56 3.66 -0.47
N ASP A 61 -2.33 3.19 -0.27
CA ASP A 61 -2.02 1.76 -0.16
C ASP A 61 -2.68 1.12 1.07
N ALA A 62 -2.55 1.74 2.24
CA ALA A 62 -3.21 1.28 3.46
C ALA A 62 -4.73 1.17 3.27
N SER A 63 -5.35 2.17 2.62
CA SER A 63 -6.78 2.17 2.33
C SER A 63 -7.20 0.99 1.43
N VAL A 64 -6.41 0.66 0.41
CA VAL A 64 -6.67 -0.50 -0.47
C VAL A 64 -6.51 -1.82 0.28
N TYR A 65 -5.48 -1.94 1.13
CA TYR A 65 -5.30 -3.17 1.93
C TYR A 65 -6.41 -3.34 2.97
N ALA A 66 -6.85 -2.24 3.63
CA ALA A 66 -7.99 -2.25 4.53
C ALA A 66 -9.27 -2.68 3.81
N LEU A 67 -9.51 -2.09 2.62
CA LEU A 67 -10.66 -2.43 1.80
C LEU A 67 -10.59 -3.87 1.26
N SER A 68 -9.39 -4.36 0.93
CA SER A 68 -9.18 -5.76 0.52
C SER A 68 -9.50 -6.73 1.65
N LEU A 69 -9.10 -6.39 2.89
CA LEU A 69 -9.45 -7.17 4.10
C LEU A 69 -10.97 -7.19 4.33
N TYR A 70 -11.62 -6.03 4.18
CA TYR A 70 -13.08 -5.90 4.30
C TYR A 70 -13.82 -6.64 3.18
N ALA A 71 -13.24 -6.66 1.98
CA ALA A 71 -13.85 -7.22 0.78
C ALA A 71 -13.48 -8.69 0.52
N LEU A 72 -12.79 -9.38 1.46
CA LEU A 72 -12.50 -10.81 1.33
C LEU A 72 -13.79 -11.62 1.10
N ASP A 73 -14.92 -11.16 1.66
CA ASP A 73 -16.24 -11.79 1.55
C ASP A 73 -17.19 -11.06 0.59
N ARG A 74 -16.72 -10.07 -0.20
CA ARG A 74 -17.58 -9.23 -1.05
C ARG A 74 -17.24 -9.25 -2.54
N SER A 75 -18.20 -8.80 -3.38
CA SER A 75 -18.19 -8.92 -4.84
C SER A 75 -17.04 -8.16 -5.54
N HIS A 76 -16.63 -8.65 -6.72
CA HIS A 76 -15.58 -8.08 -7.58
C HIS A 76 -15.78 -6.59 -7.96
N ARG A 77 -17.02 -6.12 -7.99
CA ARG A 77 -17.34 -4.71 -8.32
C ARG A 77 -16.80 -3.72 -7.29
N TRP A 78 -16.84 -4.08 -6.01
CA TRP A 78 -16.27 -3.26 -4.93
C TRP A 78 -14.75 -3.15 -5.03
N LYS A 79 -14.07 -4.25 -5.38
CA LYS A 79 -12.62 -4.27 -5.57
C LYS A 79 -12.19 -3.38 -6.74
N ALA A 80 -12.91 -3.44 -7.85
CA ALA A 80 -12.63 -2.59 -9.02
C ALA A 80 -12.86 -1.10 -8.73
N GLY A 81 -13.93 -0.73 -8.02
CA GLY A 81 -14.21 0.65 -7.63
C GLY A 81 -13.12 1.24 -6.71
N ALA A 82 -12.65 0.45 -5.74
CA ALA A 82 -11.57 0.85 -4.85
C ALA A 82 -10.24 1.09 -5.59
N THR A 83 -9.91 0.22 -6.55
CA THR A 83 -8.71 0.36 -7.37
C THR A 83 -8.78 1.61 -8.26
N MET A 84 -9.94 1.90 -8.85
CA MET A 84 -10.15 3.13 -9.62
C MET A 84 -10.03 4.38 -8.75
N ALA A 85 -10.65 4.39 -7.57
CA ALA A 85 -10.55 5.50 -6.63
C ALA A 85 -9.10 5.77 -6.21
N LYS A 86 -8.33 4.70 -5.93
CA LYS A 86 -6.88 4.80 -5.66
C LYS A 86 -6.12 5.40 -6.84
N GLY A 87 -6.34 4.90 -8.05
CA GLY A 87 -5.67 5.41 -9.25
C GLY A 87 -5.93 6.90 -9.48
N LEU A 88 -7.18 7.34 -9.29
CA LEU A 88 -7.54 8.76 -9.39
C LEU A 88 -6.88 9.61 -8.31
N PHE A 89 -6.81 9.08 -7.07
CA PHE A 89 -6.17 9.76 -5.97
C PHE A 89 -4.66 9.94 -6.21
N ILE A 90 -3.95 8.89 -6.63
CA ILE A 90 -2.52 8.95 -6.97
C ILE A 90 -2.28 9.93 -8.13
N LEU A 91 -3.14 9.93 -9.15
CA LEU A 91 -3.04 10.86 -10.26
C LEU A 91 -3.18 12.32 -9.78
N ALA A 92 -4.17 12.61 -8.94
CA ALA A 92 -4.38 13.94 -8.37
C ALA A 92 -3.17 14.41 -7.54
N LEU A 93 -2.59 13.52 -6.73
CA LEU A 93 -1.38 13.80 -5.97
C LEU A 93 -0.18 14.04 -6.89
N GLY A 94 0.02 13.22 -7.91
CA GLY A 94 1.08 13.41 -8.89
C GLY A 94 1.01 14.78 -9.55
N VAL A 95 -0.19 15.22 -9.95
CA VAL A 95 -0.41 16.56 -10.50
C VAL A 95 -0.08 17.65 -9.46
N ALA A 96 -0.51 17.49 -8.21
CA ALA A 96 -0.22 18.45 -7.14
C ALA A 96 1.29 18.61 -6.91
N VAL A 97 2.04 17.50 -6.90
CA VAL A 97 3.52 17.51 -6.77
C VAL A 97 4.18 18.23 -7.96
N LEU A 98 3.72 17.96 -9.18
CA LEU A 98 4.25 18.64 -10.37
C LEU A 98 4.01 20.16 -10.32
N VAL A 99 2.82 20.59 -9.88
CA VAL A 99 2.51 22.00 -9.70
C VAL A 99 3.43 22.63 -8.63
N GLU A 100 3.65 21.95 -7.52
CA GLU A 100 4.52 22.44 -6.46
C GLU A 100 5.99 22.54 -6.90
N ILE A 101 6.49 21.55 -7.63
CA ILE A 101 7.83 21.60 -8.22
C ILE A 101 7.94 22.82 -9.13
N GLY A 102 6.94 23.07 -9.99
CA GLY A 102 6.90 24.23 -10.87
C GLY A 102 6.95 25.56 -10.10
N VAL A 103 6.20 25.68 -9.01
CA VAL A 103 6.21 26.85 -8.13
C VAL A 103 7.57 27.02 -7.44
N LYS A 104 8.15 25.95 -6.88
CA LYS A 104 9.45 25.99 -6.20
C LYS A 104 10.60 26.34 -7.13
N LEU A 105 10.57 25.89 -8.39
CA LEU A 105 11.56 26.30 -9.39
C LEU A 105 11.50 27.79 -9.69
N GLN A 106 10.31 28.40 -9.65
CA GLN A 106 10.15 29.85 -9.86
C GLN A 106 10.54 30.68 -8.63
N THR A 107 10.30 30.16 -7.44
CA THR A 107 10.55 30.87 -6.17
C THR A 107 11.96 30.66 -5.62
N GLY A 108 12.74 29.73 -6.19
CA GLY A 108 14.15 29.51 -5.83
C GLY A 108 14.35 28.93 -4.41
N VAL A 109 13.33 28.34 -3.78
CA VAL A 109 13.45 27.75 -2.44
C VAL A 109 14.21 26.42 -2.52
N PRO A 110 15.40 26.29 -1.88
CA PRO A 110 16.17 25.06 -1.94
C PRO A 110 15.48 23.96 -1.13
N PRO A 111 15.35 22.72 -1.69
CA PRO A 111 14.80 21.60 -0.96
C PRO A 111 15.75 21.15 0.16
N ARG A 112 15.21 20.70 1.28
CA ARG A 112 15.99 20.05 2.37
C ARG A 112 16.38 18.63 1.97
N SER A 113 17.37 18.49 1.10
CA SER A 113 17.77 17.26 0.41
C SER A 113 18.08 16.09 1.36
N THR A 114 18.69 16.38 2.52
CA THR A 114 19.07 15.32 3.49
C THR A 114 17.85 14.62 4.10
N LEU A 115 16.84 15.37 4.50
CA LEU A 115 15.60 14.79 5.06
C LEU A 115 14.86 13.98 3.99
N MET A 116 14.78 14.52 2.78
CA MET A 116 14.14 13.82 1.66
C MET A 116 14.84 12.50 1.32
N LEU A 117 16.19 12.45 1.39
CA LEU A 117 16.97 11.24 1.13
C LEU A 117 16.73 10.17 2.21
N ILE A 118 16.70 10.56 3.48
CA ILE A 118 16.49 9.64 4.60
C ILE A 118 15.07 9.06 4.54
N PHE A 119 14.05 9.90 4.45
CA PHE A 119 12.66 9.44 4.46
C PHE A 119 12.27 8.73 3.17
N GLY A 120 12.69 9.21 2.00
CA GLY A 120 12.49 8.52 0.73
C GLY A 120 13.21 7.16 0.67
N GLY A 121 14.39 7.05 1.28
CA GLY A 121 15.08 5.77 1.43
C GLY A 121 14.34 4.78 2.34
N LEU A 122 13.77 5.27 3.45
CA LEU A 122 12.92 4.45 4.35
C LEU A 122 11.64 4.01 3.64
N ALA A 123 10.97 4.89 2.92
CA ALA A 123 9.78 4.58 2.13
C ALA A 123 10.07 3.52 1.08
N LEU A 124 11.16 3.68 0.32
CA LEU A 124 11.58 2.70 -0.66
C LEU A 124 11.84 1.33 -0.03
N ALA A 125 12.53 1.29 1.12
CA ALA A 125 12.78 0.04 1.84
C ALA A 125 11.48 -0.63 2.32
N ALA A 126 10.53 0.15 2.86
CA ALA A 126 9.22 -0.34 3.27
C ALA A 126 8.42 -0.90 2.08
N ASN A 127 8.39 -0.19 0.96
CA ASN A 127 7.70 -0.63 -0.26
C ASN A 127 8.31 -1.91 -0.83
N LEU A 128 9.64 -2.02 -0.87
CA LEU A 128 10.32 -3.26 -1.30
C LEU A 128 10.02 -4.43 -0.37
N LEU A 129 9.92 -4.18 0.94
CA LEU A 129 9.53 -5.21 1.90
C LEU A 129 8.08 -5.65 1.66
N CYS A 130 7.15 -4.72 1.47
CA CYS A 130 5.76 -5.02 1.14
C CYS A 130 5.65 -5.83 -0.15
N LEU A 131 6.39 -5.43 -1.20
CA LEU A 131 6.43 -6.14 -2.47
C LEU A 131 6.92 -7.58 -2.28
N ARG A 132 7.98 -7.80 -1.50
CA ARG A 132 8.50 -9.15 -1.20
C ARG A 132 7.51 -10.00 -0.43
N LEU A 133 6.79 -9.42 0.54
CA LEU A 133 5.77 -10.12 1.31
C LEU A 133 4.60 -10.56 0.42
N ILE A 134 4.15 -9.68 -0.47
CA ILE A 134 3.07 -9.99 -1.42
C ILE A 134 3.54 -11.00 -2.48
N ALA A 135 4.74 -10.85 -3.01
CA ALA A 135 5.30 -11.75 -4.03
C ALA A 135 5.45 -13.20 -3.51
N LYS A 136 5.74 -13.39 -2.23
CA LYS A 136 5.78 -14.72 -1.61
C LYS A 136 4.41 -15.40 -1.60
N GLN A 137 3.31 -14.64 -1.65
CA GLN A 137 1.96 -15.18 -1.68
C GLN A 137 1.47 -15.50 -3.10
N LEU A 138 2.14 -14.96 -4.14
CA LEU A 138 1.76 -15.18 -5.54
C LEU A 138 1.78 -16.66 -5.96
N PRO A 139 2.77 -17.50 -5.56
CA PRO A 139 2.82 -18.91 -5.89
C PRO A 139 1.70 -19.74 -5.23
N LEU A 140 1.05 -19.19 -4.21
CA LEU A 140 -0.04 -19.85 -3.48
C LEU A 140 -1.42 -19.59 -4.12
N LEU A 141 -1.48 -18.73 -5.14
CA LEU A 141 -2.69 -18.53 -5.92
C LEU A 141 -2.84 -19.67 -6.94
N PRO A 142 -3.96 -20.40 -6.95
CA PRO A 142 -4.18 -21.47 -7.93
C PRO A 142 -4.14 -20.84 -9.32
N SER A 143 -3.27 -21.38 -10.19
CA SER A 143 -3.32 -21.10 -11.63
C SER A 143 -4.70 -21.49 -12.13
N ARG A 144 -5.44 -20.56 -12.70
CA ARG A 144 -6.69 -20.83 -13.43
C ARG A 144 -6.39 -21.56 -14.73
#